data_6d0677713f1dfbcb3df4556954726d7f
#
_entry.id   6d0677713f1dfbcb3df4556954726d7f
#
_cell.length_a   1.000
_cell.length_b   1.000
_cell.length_c   1.000
_cell.angle_alpha   90.00
_cell.angle_beta   90.00
_cell.angle_gamma   90.00
#
_symmetry.space_group_name_H-M   'P 1'
#
loop_
_entity.id
_entity.type
_entity.pdbx_description
1 polymer ?
#
loop_
_entity_poly.entity_id
_entity_poly.type
_entity_poly.pdbx_seq_one_letter_code
_entity_poly.pdbx_strand_id
1 'polypeptide(L)'
;IDFGISGSASPTNISVYQIDGSGNPQYYLLKKTVKVISAVRKTTTFTIGTAEKFLKLNLNDTNIVNIEKIEDSDGNLYTEVDYLAQDTIFEGQINTKANDSSLYTDKQSTPYLMKLKKVPRRFISRFTSNTDLEIQFGTLKILLLLTNKKV
;
A
#
# COMPACT_ATOMS: atom_id res chain seq x y z
N ILE A 1 -1.45 -2.47 14.78
CA ILE A 1 -2.82 -2.20 14.29
C ILE A 1 -3.20 -0.83 14.80
N ASP A 2 -3.36 0.13 13.91
CA ASP A 2 -3.92 1.44 14.26
C ASP A 2 -5.43 1.30 14.38
N PHE A 3 -5.97 1.51 15.57
CA PHE A 3 -7.42 1.46 15.80
C PHE A 3 -8.14 2.72 15.30
N GLY A 4 -7.40 3.74 14.84
CA GLY A 4 -7.96 4.94 14.23
C GLY A 4 -8.97 5.64 15.14
N ILE A 5 -8.64 5.78 16.42
CA ILE A 5 -9.50 6.50 17.38
C ILE A 5 -9.31 7.99 17.14
N SER A 6 -9.85 8.50 16.06
CA SER A 6 -10.05 9.92 15.87
C SER A 6 -11.55 10.18 15.84
N GLY A 7 -12.05 10.86 16.84
CA GLY A 7 -13.29 11.63 16.91
C GLY A 7 -14.63 11.03 16.49
N SER A 8 -14.67 9.94 15.75
CA SER A 8 -15.88 9.32 15.23
C SER A 8 -15.83 7.79 15.33
N ALA A 9 -15.35 7.28 16.46
CA ALA A 9 -15.48 5.86 16.74
C ALA A 9 -16.98 5.51 16.83
N SER A 10 -17.44 4.62 15.97
CA SER A 10 -18.78 4.07 16.08
C SER A 10 -18.97 3.53 17.50
N PRO A 11 -20.04 3.87 18.19
CA PRO A 11 -20.28 3.39 19.57
C PRO A 11 -20.31 1.88 19.70
N THR A 12 -20.43 1.16 18.59
CA THR A 12 -20.34 -0.32 18.54
C THR A 12 -18.92 -0.86 18.65
N ASN A 13 -17.89 -0.04 18.44
CA ASN A 13 -16.49 -0.45 18.45
C ASN A 13 -15.81 -0.21 19.81
N ILE A 14 -16.46 0.52 20.72
CA ILE A 14 -15.96 0.85 22.05
C ILE A 14 -17.03 0.45 23.05
N SER A 15 -16.66 -0.39 24.01
CA SER A 15 -17.53 -0.74 25.15
C SER A 15 -16.74 -0.66 26.45
N VAL A 16 -17.42 -0.38 27.54
CA VAL A 16 -16.80 -0.46 28.86
C VAL A 16 -16.52 -1.93 29.17
N TYR A 17 -15.28 -2.24 29.47
CA TYR A 17 -14.86 -3.60 29.83
C TYR A 17 -14.94 -3.83 31.32
N GLN A 18 -14.53 -2.85 32.12
CA GLN A 18 -14.54 -2.94 33.57
C GLN A 18 -14.85 -1.57 34.17
N ILE A 19 -15.63 -1.59 35.27
CA ILE A 19 -15.91 -0.43 36.12
C ILE A 19 -15.19 -0.56 37.46
N ASP A 20 -14.85 0.57 38.07
CA ASP A 20 -14.29 0.62 39.42
C ASP A 20 -15.39 0.45 40.49
N GLY A 21 -14.97 0.41 41.77
CA GLY A 21 -15.89 0.31 42.91
C GLY A 21 -16.83 1.50 43.09
N SER A 22 -16.61 2.59 42.37
CA SER A 22 -17.42 3.83 42.36
C SER A 22 -18.34 3.93 41.14
N GLY A 23 -18.32 2.89 40.25
CA GLY A 23 -19.16 2.84 39.06
C GLY A 23 -18.58 3.57 37.83
N ASN A 24 -17.33 4.07 37.91
CA ASN A 24 -16.70 4.72 36.77
C ASN A 24 -15.98 3.71 35.85
N PRO A 25 -15.97 3.93 34.53
CA PRO A 25 -15.24 3.08 33.63
C PRO A 25 -13.73 3.08 33.92
N GLN A 26 -13.18 1.90 34.23
CA GLN A 26 -11.75 1.70 34.46
C GLN A 26 -11.01 1.24 33.21
N TYR A 27 -11.64 0.34 32.44
CA TYR A 27 -11.09 -0.15 31.16
C TYR A 27 -12.13 -0.15 30.05
N TYR A 28 -11.68 0.14 28.84
CA TYR A 28 -12.50 0.10 27.63
C TYR A 28 -12.02 -1.03 26.71
N LEU A 29 -12.96 -1.75 26.12
CA LEU A 29 -12.71 -2.74 25.09
C LEU A 29 -12.88 -2.09 23.71
N LEU A 30 -11.82 -2.12 22.91
CA LEU A 30 -11.81 -1.64 21.54
C LEU A 30 -11.86 -2.85 20.59
N LYS A 31 -12.80 -2.84 19.65
CA LYS A 31 -12.95 -3.88 18.62
C LYS A 31 -12.81 -3.26 17.24
N LYS A 32 -12.05 -3.90 16.37
CA LYS A 32 -11.95 -3.54 14.97
C LYS A 32 -11.96 -4.78 14.11
N THR A 33 -12.89 -4.85 13.17
CA THR A 33 -12.93 -5.91 12.17
C THR A 33 -12.15 -5.45 10.94
N VAL A 34 -11.20 -6.25 10.49
CA VAL A 34 -10.42 -5.99 9.28
C VAL A 34 -10.54 -7.17 8.32
N LYS A 35 -10.61 -6.87 7.02
CA LYS A 35 -10.49 -7.90 6.00
C LYS A 35 -9.03 -8.29 5.86
N VAL A 36 -8.75 -9.58 5.88
CA VAL A 36 -7.44 -10.15 5.62
C VAL A 36 -7.55 -11.15 4.47
N ILE A 37 -6.53 -11.20 3.65
CA ILE A 37 -6.42 -12.18 2.56
C ILE A 37 -5.29 -13.12 2.95
N SER A 38 -5.60 -14.41 3.02
CA SER A 38 -4.58 -15.45 3.17
C SER A 38 -3.90 -15.65 1.82
N ALA A 39 -2.61 -15.37 1.75
CA ALA A 39 -1.85 -15.45 0.50
C ALA A 39 -0.42 -15.86 0.76
N VAL A 40 0.19 -16.56 -0.21
CA VAL A 40 1.60 -16.92 -0.20
C VAL A 40 2.36 -15.94 -1.09
N ARG A 41 3.54 -15.52 -0.62
CA ARG A 41 4.44 -14.67 -1.41
C ARG A 41 5.20 -15.54 -2.41
N LYS A 42 5.20 -15.16 -3.68
CA LYS A 42 5.95 -15.77 -4.76
C LYS A 42 6.83 -14.75 -5.45
N THR A 43 8.03 -15.12 -5.81
CA THR A 43 8.97 -14.28 -6.58
C THR A 43 9.21 -14.89 -7.94
N THR A 44 9.14 -14.08 -8.98
CA THR A 44 9.42 -14.45 -10.37
C THR A 44 10.48 -13.53 -10.93
N THR A 45 11.48 -14.06 -11.60
CA THR A 45 12.55 -13.32 -12.26
C THR A 45 12.36 -13.34 -13.77
N PHE A 46 12.43 -12.17 -14.40
CA PHE A 46 12.43 -12.02 -15.85
C PHE A 46 13.78 -11.52 -16.31
N THR A 47 14.38 -12.22 -17.28
CA THR A 47 15.61 -11.77 -17.94
C THR A 47 15.24 -10.98 -19.19
N ILE A 48 15.65 -9.72 -19.25
CA ILE A 48 15.35 -8.82 -20.35
C ILE A 48 16.67 -8.49 -21.06
N GLY A 49 16.74 -8.82 -22.37
CA GLY A 49 18.00 -8.72 -23.12
C GLY A 49 18.41 -7.27 -23.42
N THR A 50 17.49 -6.47 -23.91
CA THR A 50 17.73 -5.07 -24.27
C THR A 50 16.65 -4.17 -23.64
N ALA A 51 17.02 -2.95 -23.30
CA ALA A 51 16.08 -1.97 -22.79
C ALA A 51 15.03 -1.63 -23.88
N GLU A 52 13.76 -1.87 -23.58
CA GLU A 52 12.63 -1.62 -24.47
C GLU A 52 11.62 -0.69 -23.81
N LYS A 53 11.08 0.25 -24.61
CA LYS A 53 9.98 1.11 -24.15
C LYS A 53 8.66 0.35 -24.23
N PHE A 54 7.83 0.54 -23.25
CA PHE A 54 6.49 -0.07 -23.16
C PHE A 54 6.50 -1.61 -23.19
N LEU A 55 7.60 -2.21 -22.72
CA LEU A 55 7.71 -3.66 -22.62
C LEU A 55 6.54 -4.24 -21.83
N LYS A 56 5.98 -5.32 -22.34
CA LYS A 56 4.91 -6.08 -21.72
C LYS A 56 5.44 -7.43 -21.24
N LEU A 57 5.16 -7.78 -20.02
CA LEU A 57 5.48 -9.07 -19.43
C LEU A 57 4.19 -9.72 -18.94
N ASN A 58 4.01 -11.00 -19.26
CA ASN A 58 2.89 -11.77 -18.75
C ASN A 58 3.36 -12.62 -17.56
N LEU A 59 2.67 -12.47 -16.46
CA LEU A 59 2.84 -13.31 -15.29
C LEU A 59 1.85 -14.47 -15.39
N ASN A 60 2.30 -15.58 -15.96
CA ASN A 60 1.50 -16.80 -16.14
C ASN A 60 1.33 -17.52 -14.80
N ASP A 61 0.53 -16.97 -13.93
CA ASP A 61 0.22 -17.55 -12.62
C ASP A 61 -1.24 -17.31 -12.27
N THR A 62 -1.83 -18.25 -11.58
CA THR A 62 -3.25 -18.20 -11.19
C THR A 62 -3.42 -17.60 -9.80
N ASN A 63 -4.60 -17.02 -9.54
CA ASN A 63 -4.98 -16.51 -8.22
C ASN A 63 -4.04 -15.42 -7.67
N ILE A 64 -3.51 -14.58 -8.54
CA ILE A 64 -2.69 -13.44 -8.13
C ILE A 64 -3.60 -12.43 -7.43
N VAL A 65 -3.21 -12.02 -6.23
CA VAL A 65 -3.95 -11.03 -5.44
C VAL A 65 -3.46 -9.62 -5.76
N ASN A 66 -2.16 -9.42 -5.72
CA ASN A 66 -1.51 -8.15 -6.05
C ASN A 66 -0.03 -8.34 -6.35
N ILE A 67 0.57 -7.33 -6.93
CA ILE A 67 2.01 -7.19 -7.04
C ILE A 67 2.50 -6.45 -5.79
N GLU A 68 3.39 -7.04 -5.04
CA GLU A 68 3.93 -6.43 -3.83
C GLU A 68 5.13 -5.52 -4.13
N LYS A 69 6.00 -5.97 -5.04
CA LYS A 69 7.24 -5.28 -5.37
C LYS A 69 7.73 -5.67 -6.75
N ILE A 70 8.22 -4.71 -7.51
CA ILE A 70 9.01 -4.92 -8.72
C ILE A 70 10.32 -4.17 -8.58
N GLU A 71 11.42 -4.82 -8.86
CA GLU A 71 12.76 -4.28 -8.66
C GLU A 71 13.67 -4.71 -9.82
N ASP A 72 14.57 -3.82 -10.26
CA ASP A 72 15.59 -4.18 -11.25
C ASP A 72 16.86 -4.75 -10.58
N SER A 73 17.82 -5.21 -11.39
CA SER A 73 19.09 -5.75 -10.90
C SER A 73 19.95 -4.77 -10.10
N ASP A 74 19.71 -3.49 -10.27
CA ASP A 74 20.42 -2.41 -9.55
C ASP A 74 19.73 -2.08 -8.22
N GLY A 75 18.64 -2.78 -7.86
CA GLY A 75 17.84 -2.54 -6.64
C GLY A 75 16.86 -1.38 -6.76
N ASN A 76 16.59 -0.87 -7.96
CA ASN A 76 15.63 0.21 -8.13
C ASN A 76 14.20 -0.32 -8.16
N LEU A 77 13.34 0.32 -7.39
CA LEU A 77 11.93 -0.03 -7.31
C LEU A 77 11.12 0.62 -8.44
N TYR A 78 10.18 -0.16 -8.95
CA TYR A 78 9.13 0.31 -9.87
C TYR A 78 7.84 0.55 -9.11
N THR A 79 7.17 1.64 -9.42
CA THR A 79 5.90 2.04 -8.79
C THR A 79 4.74 1.76 -9.71
N GLU A 80 3.70 1.13 -9.19
CA GLU A 80 2.45 0.98 -9.91
C GLU A 80 1.72 2.31 -10.01
N VAL A 81 1.21 2.61 -11.20
CA VAL A 81 0.48 3.84 -11.52
C VAL A 81 -0.78 3.50 -12.32
N ASP A 82 -1.76 4.39 -12.33
CA ASP A 82 -3.00 4.17 -13.06
C ASP A 82 -2.80 4.19 -14.58
N TYR A 83 -1.84 4.99 -15.05
CA TYR A 83 -1.46 5.09 -16.46
C TYR A 83 0.01 5.49 -16.61
N LEU A 84 0.68 5.01 -17.66
CA LEU A 84 2.13 5.18 -17.84
C LEU A 84 2.60 6.64 -18.02
N ALA A 85 1.72 7.55 -18.37
CA ALA A 85 2.05 8.99 -18.45
C ALA A 85 2.09 9.66 -17.06
N GLN A 86 1.57 9.00 -16.01
CA GLN A 86 1.59 9.52 -14.65
C GLN A 86 3.01 9.45 -14.10
N ASP A 87 3.67 10.58 -13.94
CA ASP A 87 5.04 10.69 -13.45
C ASP A 87 5.13 11.06 -11.96
N THR A 88 3.98 11.32 -11.34
CA THR A 88 3.86 11.72 -9.94
C THR A 88 2.74 10.96 -9.24
N ILE A 89 2.97 10.61 -7.98
CA ILE A 89 1.97 10.01 -7.08
C ILE A 89 1.89 10.81 -5.79
N PHE A 90 0.79 10.67 -5.08
CA PHE A 90 0.67 11.16 -3.72
C PHE A 90 1.10 10.08 -2.73
N GLU A 91 2.03 10.42 -1.84
CA GLU A 91 2.47 9.57 -0.75
C GLU A 91 1.97 10.15 0.58
N GLY A 92 1.25 9.33 1.35
CA GLY A 92 0.79 9.73 2.68
C GLY A 92 1.96 9.72 3.66
N GLN A 93 2.27 10.86 4.24
CA GLN A 93 3.27 11.00 5.29
C GLN A 93 2.57 11.32 6.61
N ILE A 94 2.96 10.62 7.69
CA ILE A 94 2.42 10.89 9.03
C ILE A 94 2.73 12.35 9.41
N ASN A 95 1.73 13.07 9.87
CA ASN A 95 1.91 14.43 10.36
C ASN A 95 2.61 14.41 11.73
N THR A 96 3.92 14.65 11.73
CA THR A 96 4.77 14.60 12.94
C THR A 96 4.93 15.94 13.63
N LYS A 97 4.26 17.00 13.20
CA LYS A 97 4.33 18.35 13.83
C LYS A 97 3.74 18.36 15.24
N ALA A 98 4.28 17.49 16.10
CA ALA A 98 3.83 17.30 17.48
C ALA A 98 4.20 18.46 18.41
N ASN A 99 5.26 19.22 18.06
CA ASN A 99 5.86 20.22 18.95
C ASN A 99 5.41 21.66 18.66
N ASP A 100 4.57 21.86 17.67
CA ASP A 100 4.00 23.16 17.36
C ASP A 100 2.63 23.27 18.01
N SER A 101 2.56 23.97 19.13
CA SER A 101 1.29 24.16 19.88
C SER A 101 0.23 24.90 19.08
N SER A 102 0.62 25.71 18.10
CA SER A 102 -0.32 26.44 17.23
C SER A 102 -1.01 25.52 16.22
N LEU A 103 -0.39 24.38 15.89
CA LEU A 103 -0.87 23.39 14.92
C LEU A 103 -1.41 22.10 15.57
N TYR A 104 -1.56 22.09 16.89
CA TYR A 104 -2.00 20.89 17.62
C TYR A 104 -3.39 20.42 17.19
N THR A 105 -4.32 21.35 16.98
CA THR A 105 -5.67 21.04 16.51
C THR A 105 -5.67 20.49 15.10
N ASP A 106 -4.81 21.04 14.22
CA ASP A 106 -4.66 20.58 12.84
C ASP A 106 -4.06 19.19 12.76
N LYS A 107 -3.16 18.84 13.67
CA LYS A 107 -2.59 17.49 13.75
C LYS A 107 -3.65 16.43 14.09
N GLN A 108 -4.58 16.74 14.98
CA GLN A 108 -5.67 15.81 15.35
C GLN A 108 -6.66 15.61 14.21
N SER A 109 -6.98 16.69 13.48
CA SER A 109 -7.89 16.66 12.34
C SER A 109 -7.23 16.12 11.05
N THR A 110 -5.90 16.28 10.92
CA THR A 110 -5.14 15.93 9.73
C THR A 110 -3.94 15.03 10.09
N PRO A 111 -4.16 13.75 10.40
CA PRO A 111 -3.10 12.83 10.84
C PRO A 111 -2.07 12.50 9.74
N TYR A 112 -2.43 12.69 8.47
CA TYR A 112 -1.57 12.45 7.33
C TYR A 112 -1.47 13.67 6.42
N LEU A 113 -0.26 13.93 5.93
CA LEU A 113 0.03 14.91 4.90
C LEU A 113 0.25 14.19 3.58
N MET A 114 -0.25 14.78 2.48
CA MET A 114 -0.03 14.24 1.14
C MET A 114 1.19 14.91 0.53
N LYS A 115 2.24 14.11 0.28
CA LYS A 115 3.46 14.57 -0.38
C LYS A 115 3.47 14.12 -1.83
N LEU A 116 3.78 15.03 -2.74
CA LEU A 116 3.96 14.71 -4.14
C LEU A 116 5.33 14.06 -4.35
N LYS A 117 5.35 12.87 -4.96
CA LYS A 117 6.56 12.09 -5.24
C LYS A 117 6.65 11.79 -6.74
N LYS A 118 7.80 12.09 -7.33
CA LYS A 118 8.09 11.69 -8.72
C LYS A 118 8.42 10.21 -8.79
N VAL A 119 7.85 9.54 -9.80
CA VAL A 119 8.03 8.10 -10.05
C VAL A 119 8.55 7.86 -11.47
N PRO A 120 9.87 8.00 -11.68
CA PRO A 120 10.47 7.83 -13.01
C PRO A 120 10.39 6.38 -13.50
N ARG A 121 10.41 5.40 -12.58
CA ARG A 121 10.27 3.98 -12.86
C ARG A 121 8.87 3.55 -12.47
N ARG A 122 8.05 3.25 -13.47
CA ARG A 122 6.63 2.96 -13.28
C ARG A 122 6.13 1.85 -14.18
N PHE A 123 5.10 1.19 -13.73
CA PHE A 123 4.39 0.16 -14.47
C PHE A 123 2.89 0.26 -14.23
N ILE A 124 2.14 -0.35 -15.11
CA ILE A 124 0.71 -0.63 -14.94
C ILE A 124 0.51 -2.14 -14.97
N SER A 125 -0.45 -2.62 -14.21
CA SER A 125 -0.87 -4.02 -14.24
C SER A 125 -2.32 -4.13 -14.69
N ARG A 126 -2.64 -5.19 -15.44
CA ARG A 126 -4.01 -5.51 -15.84
C ARG A 126 -4.20 -7.01 -15.97
N PHE A 127 -5.34 -7.50 -15.55
CA PHE A 127 -5.74 -8.86 -15.85
C PHE A 127 -6.25 -8.93 -17.28
N THR A 128 -5.63 -9.79 -18.10
CA THR A 128 -6.05 -10.06 -19.48
C THR A 128 -7.00 -11.24 -19.55
N SER A 129 -6.92 -12.13 -18.56
CA SER A 129 -7.83 -13.25 -18.33
C SER A 129 -7.92 -13.54 -16.83
N ASN A 130 -8.67 -14.56 -16.45
CA ASN A 130 -8.74 -14.99 -15.04
C ASN A 130 -7.40 -15.53 -14.50
N THR A 131 -6.45 -15.83 -15.38
CA THR A 131 -5.19 -16.48 -15.03
C THR A 131 -3.96 -15.67 -15.39
N ASP A 132 -4.10 -14.65 -16.24
CA ASP A 132 -2.96 -13.93 -16.79
C ASP A 132 -2.96 -12.48 -16.34
N LEU A 133 -1.87 -12.07 -15.70
CA LEU A 133 -1.59 -10.70 -15.35
C LEU A 133 -0.54 -10.12 -16.30
N GLU A 134 -0.95 -9.17 -17.13
CA GLU A 134 -0.04 -8.40 -17.97
C GLU A 134 0.51 -7.20 -17.17
N ILE A 135 1.82 -7.03 -17.21
CA ILE A 135 2.51 -5.89 -16.62
C ILE A 135 3.17 -5.12 -17.76
N GLN A 136 2.88 -3.83 -17.86
CA GLN A 136 3.48 -2.97 -18.88
C GLN A 136 4.30 -1.86 -18.22
N PHE A 137 5.53 -1.68 -18.70
CA PHE A 137 6.50 -0.71 -18.17
C PHE A 137 6.58 0.54 -19.03
N GLY A 138 6.83 1.69 -18.41
CA GLY A 138 7.13 2.92 -19.16
C GLY A 138 8.53 2.90 -19.79
N THR A 139 9.53 2.55 -19.00
CA THR A 139 10.94 2.36 -19.43
C THR A 139 11.55 1.30 -18.55
N LEU A 140 12.26 0.34 -19.12
CA LEU A 140 12.82 -0.77 -18.39
C LEU A 140 14.33 -0.92 -18.61
N LYS A 141 15.05 -1.39 -17.59
CA LYS A 141 16.45 -1.88 -17.62
C LYS A 141 16.51 -3.42 -17.57
N ILE A 142 17.69 -3.96 -17.71
CA ILE A 142 18.07 -5.32 -18.18
C ILE A 142 17.57 -6.53 -17.36
N LEU A 143 17.32 -6.44 -16.06
CA LEU A 143 16.86 -7.55 -15.22
C LEU A 143 15.79 -7.10 -14.24
N LEU A 144 14.77 -7.90 -14.10
CA LEU A 144 13.63 -7.58 -13.27
C LEU A 144 13.32 -8.70 -12.28
N LEU A 145 13.25 -8.37 -10.99
CA LEU A 145 12.75 -9.23 -9.93
C LEU A 145 11.35 -8.80 -9.52
N LEU A 146 10.38 -9.67 -9.67
CA LEU A 146 8.99 -9.42 -9.33
C LEU A 146 8.58 -10.29 -8.14
N THR A 147 8.07 -9.66 -7.09
CA THR A 147 7.45 -10.34 -5.96
C THR A 147 5.96 -10.08 -5.94
N ASN A 148 5.16 -11.12 -5.98
CA ASN A 148 3.70 -11.05 -5.94
C ASN A 148 3.14 -11.87 -4.78
N LYS A 149 1.89 -11.65 -4.45
CA LYS A 149 1.10 -12.47 -3.52
C LYS A 149 0.09 -13.29 -4.30
N LYS A 150 0.03 -14.56 -3.96
CA LYS A 150 -0.87 -15.55 -4.53
C LYS A 150 -1.67 -16.23 -3.42
N VAL A 151 -2.94 -16.45 -3.65
CA VAL A 151 -3.82 -17.28 -2.82
C VAL A 151 -3.70 -18.74 -3.20
#